data_680ea4b21345a487f183d471be742c22
#
_entry.id   680ea4b21345a487f183d471be742c22
#
_cell.length_a   1.000
_cell.length_b   1.000
_cell.length_c   1.000
_cell.angle_alpha   90.00
_cell.angle_beta   90.00
_cell.angle_gamma   90.00
#
_symmetry.space_group_name_H-M   'P 1'
#
loop_
_entity.id
_entity.type
_entity.pdbx_description
1 polymer ?
#
loop_
_entity_poly.entity_id
_entity_poly.type
_entity_poly.pdbx_seq_one_letter_code
_entity_poly.pdbx_strand_id
1 'polypeptide(L)'
;PGSRTVNLARVAGSAALGAGGREALAAKCRGALDACRELAASDKDTVMEALKTTKAYLERAYGGKPVYRDNAVFVEKVAPCAPALDLFAAAGYVEIPGDPEGEGDEKRDALHPTHRNLAVFELCCAEIDKARDDLRVQ
;
A
#
# COMPACT_ATOMS: atom_id res chain seq x y z
N PRO A 1 -21.73 6.85 7.58
CA PRO A 1 -21.88 5.77 8.53
C PRO A 1 -21.94 4.42 7.89
N GLY A 2 -22.69 3.51 8.46
CA GLY A 2 -22.65 2.12 8.04
C GLY A 2 -22.99 1.88 6.58
N SER A 3 -23.95 2.61 6.03
CA SER A 3 -24.32 2.41 4.65
C SER A 3 -23.19 2.76 3.68
N ARG A 4 -22.44 3.80 3.99
CA ARG A 4 -21.30 4.17 3.18
C ARG A 4 -20.22 3.10 3.25
N THR A 5 -19.96 2.58 4.44
CA THR A 5 -18.98 1.52 4.61
C THR A 5 -19.39 0.26 3.84
N VAL A 6 -20.66 -0.10 3.93
CA VAL A 6 -21.18 -1.25 3.20
C VAL A 6 -21.05 -1.04 1.70
N ASN A 7 -21.38 0.16 1.21
CA ASN A 7 -21.26 0.45 -0.21
C ASN A 7 -19.83 0.34 -0.69
N LEU A 8 -18.89 0.86 0.09
CA LEU A 8 -17.48 0.77 -0.25
C LEU A 8 -17.03 -0.67 -0.33
N ALA A 9 -17.38 -1.48 0.65
CA ALA A 9 -17.00 -2.88 0.66
C ALA A 9 -17.61 -3.63 -0.50
N ARG A 10 -18.87 -3.36 -0.82
CA ARG A 10 -19.55 -4.02 -1.92
C ARG A 10 -18.92 -3.67 -3.26
N VAL A 11 -18.66 -2.40 -3.48
CA VAL A 11 -18.07 -1.95 -4.73
C VAL A 11 -16.66 -2.51 -4.89
N ALA A 12 -15.84 -2.38 -3.85
CA ALA A 12 -14.46 -2.81 -3.92
C ALA A 12 -14.33 -4.33 -3.92
N GLY A 13 -15.17 -5.02 -3.12
CA GLY A 13 -15.03 -6.47 -2.96
C GLY A 13 -15.68 -7.27 -4.07
N SER A 14 -16.77 -6.76 -4.65
CA SER A 14 -17.55 -7.52 -5.62
C SER A 14 -17.14 -7.23 -7.06
N ALA A 15 -16.63 -6.06 -7.32
CA ALA A 15 -16.36 -5.66 -8.68
C ALA A 15 -15.03 -6.20 -9.17
N ALA A 16 -15.05 -6.96 -10.22
CA ALA A 16 -13.85 -7.16 -10.99
C ALA A 16 -13.44 -5.78 -11.50
N LEU A 17 -12.17 -5.48 -11.44
CA LEU A 17 -11.69 -4.22 -11.98
C LEU A 17 -11.93 -4.22 -13.49
N GLY A 18 -12.75 -3.30 -13.97
CA GLY A 18 -12.91 -3.12 -15.41
C GLY A 18 -11.61 -2.59 -16.02
N ALA A 19 -11.57 -2.58 -17.37
CA ALA A 19 -10.37 -2.14 -18.06
C ALA A 19 -9.94 -0.73 -17.63
N GLY A 20 -10.90 0.19 -17.52
CA GLY A 20 -10.60 1.56 -17.08
C GLY A 20 -10.14 1.62 -15.64
N GLY A 21 -10.76 0.83 -14.76
CA GLY A 21 -10.37 0.78 -13.36
C GLY A 21 -8.98 0.20 -13.17
N ARG A 22 -8.66 -0.84 -13.91
CA ARG A 22 -7.33 -1.45 -13.86
C ARG A 22 -6.27 -0.47 -14.33
N GLU A 23 -6.53 0.24 -15.41
CA GLU A 23 -5.58 1.22 -15.95
C GLU A 23 -5.37 2.38 -14.99
N ALA A 24 -6.45 2.89 -14.40
CA ALA A 24 -6.35 3.98 -13.43
C ALA A 24 -5.54 3.57 -12.21
N LEU A 25 -5.78 2.37 -11.70
CA LEU A 25 -5.04 1.86 -10.55
C LEU A 25 -3.57 1.63 -10.90
N ALA A 26 -3.31 1.02 -12.06
CA ALA A 26 -1.95 0.80 -12.51
C ALA A 26 -1.19 2.12 -12.67
N ALA A 27 -1.86 3.15 -13.19
CA ALA A 27 -1.24 4.46 -13.35
C ALA A 27 -0.84 5.06 -12.01
N LYS A 28 -1.69 4.93 -10.99
CA LYS A 28 -1.36 5.40 -9.64
C LYS A 28 -0.15 4.67 -9.07
N CYS A 29 -0.12 3.35 -9.24
CA CYS A 29 1.02 2.56 -8.79
C CYS A 29 2.30 2.97 -9.52
N ARG A 30 2.23 3.16 -10.82
CA ARG A 30 3.40 3.55 -11.61
C ARG A 30 3.93 4.91 -11.18
N GLY A 31 3.04 5.87 -10.86
CA GLY A 31 3.47 7.17 -10.36
C GLY A 31 4.29 7.05 -9.09
N ALA A 32 3.81 6.27 -8.14
CA ALA A 32 4.55 6.04 -6.90
C ALA A 32 5.85 5.27 -7.17
N LEU A 33 5.81 4.29 -8.05
CA LEU A 33 7.00 3.49 -8.37
C LEU A 33 8.03 4.28 -9.15
N ASP A 34 7.62 5.21 -10.00
CA ASP A 34 8.56 6.10 -10.68
C ASP A 34 9.31 6.96 -9.68
N ALA A 35 8.62 7.46 -8.65
CA ALA A 35 9.28 8.20 -7.58
C ALA A 35 10.25 7.30 -6.81
N CYS A 36 9.88 6.04 -6.60
CA CYS A 36 10.80 5.08 -5.99
C CYS A 36 12.04 4.86 -6.85
N ARG A 37 11.89 4.76 -8.16
CA ARG A 37 13.02 4.58 -9.07
C ARG A 37 13.96 5.77 -9.03
N GLU A 38 13.42 6.98 -8.93
CA GLU A 38 14.24 8.18 -8.79
C GLU A 38 15.07 8.14 -7.51
N LEU A 39 14.43 7.74 -6.42
CA LEU A 39 15.14 7.62 -5.14
C LEU A 39 16.19 6.51 -5.21
N ALA A 40 15.91 5.44 -5.93
CA ALA A 40 16.82 4.31 -6.06
C ALA A 40 18.13 4.70 -6.77
N ALA A 41 18.13 5.77 -7.54
CA ALA A 41 19.35 6.26 -8.18
C ALA A 41 20.43 6.60 -7.16
N SER A 42 20.01 7.02 -5.95
CA SER A 42 20.96 7.35 -4.88
C SER A 42 21.00 6.29 -3.77
N ASP A 43 19.95 5.50 -3.61
CA ASP A 43 19.88 4.49 -2.55
C ASP A 43 19.02 3.31 -2.97
N LYS A 44 19.55 2.49 -3.83
CA LYS A 44 18.84 1.36 -4.40
C LYS A 44 18.43 0.33 -3.34
N ASP A 45 19.30 0.05 -2.39
CA ASP A 45 19.04 -0.98 -1.38
C ASP A 45 17.85 -0.59 -0.50
N THR A 46 17.78 0.68 -0.10
CA THR A 46 16.65 1.17 0.69
C THR A 46 15.34 1.02 -0.07
N VAL A 47 15.34 1.38 -1.34
CA VAL A 47 14.14 1.28 -2.17
C VAL A 47 13.73 -0.18 -2.38
N MET A 48 14.69 -1.06 -2.67
CA MET A 48 14.38 -2.48 -2.87
C MET A 48 13.80 -3.10 -1.62
N GLU A 49 14.34 -2.76 -0.46
CA GLU A 49 13.82 -3.27 0.81
C GLU A 49 12.41 -2.73 1.09
N ALA A 50 12.20 -1.44 0.82
CA ALA A 50 10.88 -0.83 1.02
C ALA A 50 9.82 -1.47 0.13
N LEU A 51 10.16 -1.72 -1.13
CA LEU A 51 9.22 -2.34 -2.07
C LEU A 51 8.90 -3.78 -1.67
N LYS A 52 9.91 -4.53 -1.27
CA LYS A 52 9.71 -5.90 -0.79
C LYS A 52 8.78 -5.94 0.41
N THR A 53 9.00 -5.06 1.37
CA THR A 53 8.22 -5.01 2.60
C THR A 53 6.80 -4.52 2.34
N THR A 54 6.65 -3.50 1.49
CA THR A 54 5.33 -3.02 1.10
C THR A 54 4.51 -4.12 0.44
N LYS A 55 5.13 -4.87 -0.47
CA LYS A 55 4.45 -6.00 -1.11
C LYS A 55 3.97 -7.01 -0.07
N ALA A 56 4.81 -7.33 0.91
CA ALA A 56 4.44 -8.28 1.97
C ALA A 56 3.22 -7.80 2.75
N TYR A 57 3.14 -6.50 3.06
CA TYR A 57 1.95 -5.95 3.70
C TYR A 57 0.72 -6.07 2.80
N LEU A 58 0.85 -5.75 1.51
CA LEU A 58 -0.29 -5.82 0.59
C LEU A 58 -0.77 -7.25 0.39
N GLU A 59 0.11 -8.22 0.43
CA GLU A 59 -0.28 -9.62 0.34
C GLU A 59 -1.12 -10.08 1.52
N ARG A 60 -1.00 -9.40 2.65
CA ARG A 60 -1.78 -9.70 3.85
C ARG A 60 -2.99 -8.79 4.01
N ALA A 61 -3.16 -7.83 3.11
CA ALA A 61 -4.21 -6.83 3.21
C ALA A 61 -5.61 -7.43 3.16
N TYR A 62 -5.75 -8.56 2.50
CA TYR A 62 -7.02 -9.27 2.42
C TYR A 62 -7.61 -9.56 3.81
N GLY A 63 -6.76 -9.75 4.81
CA GLY A 63 -7.21 -9.95 6.18
C GLY A 63 -7.75 -8.70 6.85
N GLY A 64 -7.57 -7.54 6.24
CA GLY A 64 -8.09 -6.29 6.78
C GLY A 64 -7.30 -5.71 7.94
N LYS A 65 -6.10 -6.22 8.19
CA LYS A 65 -5.30 -5.75 9.32
C LYS A 65 -4.66 -4.41 9.04
N PRO A 66 -4.62 -3.52 10.04
CA PRO A 66 -3.93 -2.26 9.88
C PRO A 66 -2.41 -2.43 9.86
N VAL A 67 -1.74 -1.44 9.28
CA VAL A 67 -0.28 -1.34 9.31
C VAL A 67 0.05 -0.18 10.22
N TYR A 68 0.71 -0.46 11.35
CA TYR A 68 1.05 0.59 12.32
C TYR A 68 2.33 1.29 11.90
N ARG A 69 2.27 2.61 11.87
CA ARG A 69 3.40 3.41 11.38
C ARG A 69 4.59 3.43 12.34
N ASP A 70 4.37 3.09 13.61
CA ASP A 70 5.45 2.99 14.58
C ASP A 70 5.99 1.56 14.74
N ASN A 71 5.46 0.61 13.98
CA ASN A 71 5.99 -0.75 13.96
C ASN A 71 7.46 -0.71 13.51
N ALA A 72 8.31 -1.46 14.19
CA ALA A 72 9.74 -1.43 13.92
C ALA A 72 10.08 -1.78 12.47
N VAL A 73 9.40 -2.77 11.90
CA VAL A 73 9.63 -3.17 10.51
C VAL A 73 9.24 -2.04 9.57
N PHE A 74 8.11 -1.40 9.81
CA PHE A 74 7.65 -0.30 8.97
C PHE A 74 8.62 0.88 9.05
N VAL A 75 9.01 1.26 10.25
CA VAL A 75 9.92 2.39 10.46
C VAL A 75 11.28 2.13 9.81
N GLU A 76 11.77 0.91 9.91
CA GLU A 76 13.09 0.56 9.42
C GLU A 76 13.13 0.32 7.93
N LYS A 77 12.09 -0.29 7.37
CA LYS A 77 12.13 -0.80 6.01
C LYS A 77 11.25 -0.04 5.01
N VAL A 78 10.17 0.59 5.45
CA VAL A 78 9.25 1.29 4.55
C VAL A 78 9.40 2.80 4.65
N ALA A 79 9.40 3.33 5.86
CA ALA A 79 9.42 4.78 6.08
C ALA A 79 10.60 5.50 5.42
N PRO A 80 11.80 4.91 5.32
CA PRO A 80 12.91 5.59 4.62
C PRO A 80 12.64 5.82 3.13
N CYS A 81 11.70 5.11 2.54
CA CYS A 81 11.31 5.32 1.16
C CYS A 81 9.93 5.97 1.13
N ALA A 82 9.88 7.29 1.27
CA ALA A 82 8.61 8.01 1.35
C ALA A 82 7.64 7.69 0.21
N PRO A 83 8.09 7.56 -1.05
CA PRO A 83 7.15 7.20 -2.13
C PRO A 83 6.44 5.86 -1.95
N ALA A 84 6.96 4.95 -1.14
CA ALA A 84 6.28 3.68 -0.88
C ALA A 84 4.95 3.89 -0.15
N LEU A 85 4.81 4.99 0.60
CA LEU A 85 3.54 5.30 1.26
C LEU A 85 2.43 5.54 0.23
N ASP A 86 2.78 6.08 -0.93
CA ASP A 86 1.80 6.31 -1.99
C ASP A 86 1.27 5.01 -2.57
N LEU A 87 2.03 3.93 -2.47
CA LEU A 87 1.56 2.60 -2.88
C LEU A 87 0.44 2.11 -1.98
N PHE A 88 0.53 2.38 -0.68
CA PHE A 88 -0.56 2.05 0.22
C PHE A 88 -1.81 2.85 -0.13
N ALA A 89 -1.66 4.14 -0.41
CA ALA A 89 -2.78 4.97 -0.81
C ALA A 89 -3.41 4.46 -2.11
N ALA A 90 -2.59 4.09 -3.09
CA ALA A 90 -3.08 3.55 -4.36
C ALA A 90 -3.84 2.25 -4.14
N ALA A 91 -3.39 1.43 -3.20
CA ALA A 91 -4.05 0.15 -2.88
C ALA A 91 -5.33 0.33 -2.06
N GLY A 92 -5.67 1.56 -1.67
CA GLY A 92 -6.90 1.82 -0.94
C GLY A 92 -6.75 1.92 0.56
N TYR A 93 -5.53 2.08 1.05
CA TYR A 93 -5.31 2.33 2.48
C TYR A 93 -5.55 3.81 2.79
N VAL A 94 -6.06 4.07 3.97
CA VAL A 94 -6.19 5.43 4.49
C VAL A 94 -5.45 5.51 5.81
N GLU A 95 -4.89 6.69 6.07
CA GLU A 95 -4.21 6.92 7.33
C GLU A 95 -5.23 7.31 8.39
N ILE A 96 -5.19 6.61 9.51
CA ILE A 96 -6.04 6.92 10.66
C ILE A 96 -5.10 7.27 11.81
N PRO A 97 -5.12 8.53 12.27
CA PRO A 97 -4.31 8.94 13.42
C PRO A 97 -4.70 8.15 14.65
N GLY A 98 -3.81 8.12 15.62
CA GLY A 98 -4.05 7.41 16.86
C GLY A 98 -5.41 7.72 17.45
N ASP A 99 -6.14 6.68 17.86
CA ASP A 99 -7.46 6.84 18.43
C ASP A 99 -7.35 7.46 19.82
N PRO A 100 -7.89 8.67 20.01
CA PRO A 100 -7.82 9.32 21.32
C PRO A 100 -8.58 8.57 22.42
N GLU A 101 -9.55 7.72 22.03
CA GLU A 101 -10.29 6.90 22.98
C GLU A 101 -9.66 5.54 23.19
N GLY A 102 -8.68 5.20 22.39
CA GLY A 102 -7.99 3.93 22.50
C GLY A 102 -7.06 3.91 23.69
N GLU A 103 -6.67 2.72 24.10
CA GLU A 103 -5.75 2.51 25.18
C GLU A 103 -4.45 1.93 24.65
N GLY A 104 -3.33 2.41 25.17
CA GLY A 104 -2.04 1.89 24.79
C GLY A 104 -1.83 1.91 23.28
N ASP A 105 -1.71 0.73 22.71
CA ASP A 105 -1.38 0.59 21.29
C ASP A 105 -2.45 1.12 20.36
N GLU A 106 -3.70 1.22 20.82
CA GLU A 106 -4.78 1.73 20.00
C GLU A 106 -4.66 3.21 19.68
N LYS A 107 -3.75 3.90 20.34
CA LYS A 107 -3.48 5.31 20.07
C LYS A 107 -2.42 5.51 18.99
N ARG A 108 -2.00 4.44 18.34
CA ARG A 108 -0.96 4.50 17.33
C ARG A 108 -1.55 4.89 15.98
N ASP A 109 -0.80 5.68 15.24
CA ASP A 109 -1.14 6.00 13.86
C ASP A 109 -1.08 4.72 13.03
N ALA A 110 -2.04 4.54 12.16
CA ALA A 110 -2.12 3.33 11.36
C ALA A 110 -2.62 3.61 9.96
N LEU A 111 -2.23 2.74 9.03
CA LEU A 111 -2.78 2.71 7.69
C LEU A 111 -3.76 1.55 7.65
N HIS A 112 -5.00 1.85 7.29
CA HIS A 112 -6.06 0.84 7.24
C HIS A 112 -6.53 0.60 5.82
N PRO A 113 -6.60 -0.66 5.39
CA PRO A 113 -7.22 -0.95 4.09
C PRO A 113 -8.72 -0.66 4.18
N THR A 114 -9.27 -0.04 3.13
CA THR A 114 -10.67 0.33 3.09
C THR A 114 -11.53 -0.69 2.37
N HIS A 115 -10.94 -1.76 1.87
CA HIS A 115 -11.64 -2.82 1.15
C HIS A 115 -10.85 -4.12 1.27
N ARG A 116 -11.44 -5.19 0.76
CA ARG A 116 -10.79 -6.50 0.71
C ARG A 116 -10.82 -7.05 -0.72
N ASN A 117 -10.64 -6.18 -1.70
CA ASN A 117 -10.64 -6.58 -3.10
C ASN A 117 -9.27 -7.14 -3.48
N LEU A 118 -9.20 -8.46 -3.56
CA LEU A 118 -7.96 -9.15 -3.86
C LEU A 118 -7.35 -8.70 -5.19
N ALA A 119 -8.19 -8.41 -6.18
CA ALA A 119 -7.70 -7.96 -7.49
C ALA A 119 -6.90 -6.66 -7.38
N VAL A 120 -7.32 -5.74 -6.49
CA VAL A 120 -6.59 -4.50 -6.27
C VAL A 120 -5.21 -4.79 -5.70
N PHE A 121 -5.15 -5.62 -4.67
CA PHE A 121 -3.87 -5.93 -4.03
C PHE A 121 -2.95 -6.69 -4.97
N GLU A 122 -3.49 -7.63 -5.74
CA GLU A 122 -2.69 -8.39 -6.70
C GLU A 122 -2.12 -7.50 -7.80
N LEU A 123 -2.90 -6.54 -8.29
CA LEU A 123 -2.41 -5.61 -9.30
C LEU A 123 -1.27 -4.76 -8.74
N CYS A 124 -1.44 -4.24 -7.53
CA CYS A 124 -0.40 -3.43 -6.90
C CYS A 124 0.88 -4.25 -6.70
N CYS A 125 0.75 -5.49 -6.23
CA CYS A 125 1.90 -6.37 -6.06
C CYS A 125 2.61 -6.66 -7.38
N ALA A 126 1.83 -6.85 -8.46
CA ALA A 126 2.41 -7.11 -9.78
C ALA A 126 3.21 -5.91 -10.28
N GLU A 127 2.69 -4.69 -10.07
CA GLU A 127 3.43 -3.48 -10.45
C GLU A 127 4.71 -3.32 -9.62
N ILE A 128 4.63 -3.64 -8.33
CA ILE A 128 5.83 -3.62 -7.47
C ILE A 128 6.87 -4.62 -7.98
N ASP A 129 6.45 -5.82 -8.36
CA ASP A 129 7.38 -6.82 -8.87
C ASP A 129 8.07 -6.35 -10.15
N LYS A 130 7.33 -5.72 -11.05
CA LYS A 130 7.92 -5.15 -12.26
C LYS A 130 8.99 -4.11 -11.94
N ALA A 131 8.71 -3.22 -11.00
CA ALA A 131 9.67 -2.20 -10.60
C ALA A 131 10.90 -2.81 -9.96
N ARG A 132 10.73 -3.83 -9.12
CA ARG A 132 11.85 -4.51 -8.49
C ARG A 132 12.72 -5.22 -9.53
N ASP A 133 12.09 -5.86 -10.51
CA ASP A 133 12.82 -6.51 -11.59
C ASP A 133 13.62 -5.50 -12.40
N ASP A 134 13.02 -4.36 -12.72
CA ASP A 134 13.71 -3.28 -13.43
C ASP A 134 14.92 -2.79 -12.64
N LEU A 135 14.78 -2.64 -11.33
CA LEU A 135 15.87 -2.16 -10.49
C LEU A 135 16.98 -3.19 -10.35
N ARG A 136 16.67 -4.48 -10.42
CA ARG A 136 17.69 -5.52 -10.31
C ARG A 136 18.65 -5.53 -11.48
N VAL A 137 18.17 -5.13 -12.67
CA VAL A 137 19.01 -5.16 -13.87
C VAL A 137 19.78 -3.86 -14.10
N GLN A 138 19.59 -2.89 -13.24
CA GLN A 138 20.31 -1.62 -13.34
C GLN A 138 21.69 -1.68 -12.62
#